data_5012475d299a030b7cf5907611494de9
#
_entry.id   5012475d299a030b7cf5907611494de9
#
_cell.length_a   1.000
_cell.length_b   1.000
_cell.length_c   1.000
_cell.angle_alpha   90.00
_cell.angle_beta   90.00
_cell.angle_gamma   90.00
#
_symmetry.space_group_name_H-M   'P 1'
#
loop_
_entity.id
_entity.type
_entity.pdbx_description
1 polymer ?
#
loop_
_entity_poly.entity_id
_entity_poly.type
_entity_poly.pdbx_seq_one_letter_code
_entity_poly.pdbx_strand_id
1 'polypeptide(L)'
;LKMEEISMKTDSLDKIPEILKPEVEVVIPESENTTTTKDQENCYQFPALFTSKTLLELSSSSWSRSLGADDKVQPFLRGSKWSPDGTCCLSVVNNDGMHITELPRELYAGSVKSDRLIDVLDSVIHVREAGMIYDFCWYPGMNSSIPETCCWLTTRQNGPIQMWDAFDGSLRSSYRGFNWVDEMENALSIVFTTDGNRIVAGYKKTLKTFDVERPGRDFVEHKISCPASCLAVDSNLLAVGSWNTAITLYNINEMGTFKSIGKMHGHGGGVTHMKFTPDGLKLVTGARKDHRLLVWDIRYYRRPLNILSRANTTNQRIYFDISPCGKYLVSGSTDGVVRVWDVDHVDWKNSLDSENMEGDNVTYKFPLHKDCCNSISIHPFRPILATGSGQLHYADPTVSIEDCSPEGPKINEQSNLDISIKEKLKSSKKLATQNYNNQNVIRNALDMKYSLYAENSLVFWWTGEVPDLT
;
A
#
# COMPACT_ATOMS: atom_id res chain seq x y z
N LEU A 1 13.00 -56.71 40.04
CA LEU A 1 13.49 -57.02 41.40
C LEU A 1 13.66 -55.73 42.14
N LYS A 2 12.81 -55.64 43.24
CA LYS A 2 12.86 -54.80 44.43
C LYS A 2 12.68 -53.28 44.31
N MET A 3 11.49 -52.92 44.72
CA MET A 3 11.08 -51.69 45.38
C MET A 3 11.83 -51.52 46.71
N GLU A 4 12.22 -50.35 47.07
CA GLU A 4 12.37 -49.91 48.47
C GLU A 4 11.77 -48.50 48.62
N GLU A 5 10.68 -48.44 49.37
CA GLU A 5 10.13 -47.27 49.99
C GLU A 5 11.06 -46.75 51.10
N ILE A 6 11.29 -45.47 51.21
CA ILE A 6 11.70 -44.84 52.47
C ILE A 6 10.87 -43.60 52.70
N SER A 7 10.07 -43.73 53.68
CA SER A 7 9.33 -42.95 54.62
C SER A 7 9.75 -41.51 54.92
N MET A 8 8.70 -40.70 55.10
CA MET A 8 8.65 -39.35 55.72
C MET A 8 9.45 -39.17 57.00
N LYS A 9 10.00 -37.96 57.14
CA LYS A 9 10.04 -37.27 58.45
C LYS A 9 9.85 -35.78 58.24
N THR A 10 8.78 -35.28 58.81
CA THR A 10 8.50 -33.89 59.17
C THR A 10 9.32 -33.55 60.40
N ASP A 11 10.03 -32.41 60.38
CA ASP A 11 10.32 -31.66 61.59
C ASP A 11 10.60 -30.17 61.31
N SER A 12 9.81 -29.38 61.97
CA SER A 12 9.98 -28.09 62.65
C SER A 12 10.55 -26.87 61.94
N LEU A 13 9.67 -25.87 61.91
CA LEU A 13 9.92 -24.43 61.91
C LEU A 13 11.10 -24.01 62.79
N ASP A 14 11.97 -23.14 62.25
CA ASP A 14 12.50 -22.05 63.04
C ASP A 14 13.06 -20.90 62.15
N LYS A 15 12.46 -19.73 62.32
CA LYS A 15 13.04 -18.37 62.38
C LYS A 15 13.94 -17.86 61.25
N ILE A 16 13.36 -17.04 60.39
CA ILE A 16 14.08 -16.07 59.56
C ILE A 16 14.15 -14.74 60.30
N PRO A 17 15.32 -14.10 60.41
CA PRO A 17 15.46 -12.82 61.10
C PRO A 17 14.98 -11.67 60.20
N GLU A 18 14.22 -10.75 60.81
CA GLU A 18 13.86 -9.43 60.27
C GLU A 18 15.12 -8.62 59.94
N ILE A 19 15.33 -8.31 58.68
CA ILE A 19 16.28 -7.29 58.25
C ILE A 19 15.54 -5.99 58.04
N LEU A 20 15.91 -5.01 58.85
CA LEU A 20 15.56 -3.60 58.89
C LEU A 20 15.28 -2.97 57.52
N LYS A 21 14.10 -2.38 57.39
CA LYS A 21 13.77 -1.38 56.35
C LYS A 21 14.41 -0.05 56.76
N PRO A 22 15.09 0.67 55.87
CA PRO A 22 15.39 2.06 56.14
C PRO A 22 14.13 2.89 55.88
N GLU A 23 13.65 3.57 56.92
CA GLU A 23 12.68 4.65 56.82
C GLU A 23 13.35 5.83 56.13
N VAL A 24 12.86 6.14 54.93
CA VAL A 24 13.16 7.40 54.27
C VAL A 24 12.00 8.34 54.57
N GLU A 25 12.23 9.28 55.49
CA GLU A 25 11.37 10.44 55.71
C GLU A 25 11.29 11.26 54.41
N VAL A 26 10.14 11.26 53.78
CA VAL A 26 9.82 12.18 52.72
C VAL A 26 9.37 13.49 53.36
N VAL A 27 10.27 14.46 53.42
CA VAL A 27 9.94 15.85 53.72
C VAL A 27 9.16 16.44 52.56
N ILE A 28 7.88 16.68 52.76
CA ILE A 28 7.02 17.43 51.84
C ILE A 28 7.24 18.91 52.14
N PRO A 29 7.74 19.73 51.22
CA PRO A 29 7.70 21.18 51.39
C PRO A 29 6.31 21.68 51.05
N GLU A 30 5.76 22.45 52.00
CA GLU A 30 4.48 23.16 51.86
C GLU A 30 4.51 24.16 50.68
N SER A 31 3.42 24.18 49.99
CA SER A 31 2.91 25.04 48.96
C SER A 31 3.44 26.48 48.90
N GLU A 32 4.16 26.80 47.82
CA GLU A 32 4.10 28.13 47.24
C GLU A 32 3.13 28.09 46.02
N ASN A 33 2.13 29.00 46.08
CA ASN A 33 1.18 29.26 45.03
C ASN A 33 1.92 29.78 43.78
N THR A 34 2.27 28.89 42.87
CA THR A 34 2.64 29.26 41.51
C THR A 34 1.47 28.95 40.57
N THR A 35 0.99 29.99 39.98
CA THR A 35 0.06 30.01 38.85
C THR A 35 0.41 28.91 37.86
N THR A 36 -0.42 27.88 37.85
CA THR A 36 -0.39 26.84 36.81
C THR A 36 -0.67 27.48 35.46
N THR A 37 0.38 27.80 34.72
CA THR A 37 0.34 27.81 33.26
C THR A 37 -0.08 26.40 32.82
N LYS A 38 -1.28 26.30 32.31
CA LYS A 38 -1.75 25.12 31.61
C LYS A 38 -0.76 24.90 30.46
N ASP A 39 0.16 23.99 30.63
CA ASP A 39 0.83 23.32 29.52
C ASP A 39 -0.30 22.61 28.74
N GLN A 40 -0.84 23.29 27.74
CA GLN A 40 -1.59 22.66 26.69
C GLN A 40 -0.59 21.70 26.03
N GLU A 41 -0.68 20.41 26.38
CA GLU A 41 -0.25 19.36 25.50
C GLU A 41 -0.88 19.68 24.14
N ASN A 42 -0.06 20.18 23.23
CA ASN A 42 -0.42 20.31 21.81
C ASN A 42 -0.61 18.91 21.25
N CYS A 43 -1.75 18.31 21.58
CA CYS A 43 -2.21 17.12 20.91
C CYS A 43 -2.40 17.53 19.46
N TYR A 44 -1.46 17.13 18.60
CA TYR A 44 -1.50 17.40 17.17
C TYR A 44 -2.79 16.81 16.62
N GLN A 45 -3.80 17.66 16.41
CA GLN A 45 -5.04 17.22 15.80
C GLN A 45 -4.76 17.01 14.32
N PHE A 46 -4.88 15.77 13.89
CA PHE A 46 -4.81 15.44 12.47
C PHE A 46 -5.87 16.28 11.72
N PRO A 47 -5.48 16.98 10.63
CA PRO A 47 -6.41 17.87 9.93
C PRO A 47 -7.61 17.09 9.39
N ALA A 48 -8.75 17.77 9.30
CA ALA A 48 -9.95 17.18 8.74
C ALA A 48 -9.72 16.77 7.28
N LEU A 49 -10.07 15.51 6.96
CA LEU A 49 -9.97 14.96 5.62
C LEU A 49 -11.32 14.94 4.92
N PHE A 50 -11.31 15.05 3.61
CA PHE A 50 -12.50 14.93 2.75
C PHE A 50 -13.61 15.93 3.12
N THR A 51 -13.21 17.17 3.42
CA THR A 51 -14.14 18.25 3.77
C THR A 51 -14.89 18.80 2.55
N SER A 52 -14.32 18.64 1.34
CA SER A 52 -14.92 19.06 0.08
C SER A 52 -15.52 17.88 -0.70
N LYS A 53 -16.55 18.15 -1.50
CA LYS A 53 -17.13 17.18 -2.46
C LYS A 53 -16.23 16.90 -3.65
N THR A 54 -15.28 17.77 -3.93
CA THR A 54 -14.28 17.63 -5.01
C THR A 54 -12.90 17.78 -4.40
N LEU A 55 -11.93 16.99 -4.89
CA LEU A 55 -10.56 17.12 -4.50
C LEU A 55 -9.82 18.08 -5.44
N LEU A 56 -8.93 18.89 -4.90
CA LEU A 56 -8.10 19.79 -5.68
C LEU A 56 -6.82 19.06 -6.07
N GLU A 57 -6.52 18.98 -7.38
CA GLU A 57 -5.25 18.48 -7.88
C GLU A 57 -4.13 19.46 -7.54
N LEU A 58 -3.07 18.98 -6.90
CA LEU A 58 -1.93 19.78 -6.48
C LEU A 58 -0.79 19.70 -7.48
N SER A 59 -0.44 18.48 -7.87
CA SER A 59 0.68 18.21 -8.77
C SER A 59 0.58 16.80 -9.31
N SER A 60 1.12 16.57 -10.49
CA SER A 60 1.04 15.27 -11.15
C SER A 60 2.31 14.92 -11.92
N SER A 61 2.58 13.63 -12.04
CA SER A 61 3.61 13.06 -12.90
C SER A 61 3.00 11.96 -13.76
N SER A 62 3.47 11.81 -14.98
CA SER A 62 2.98 10.78 -15.89
C SER A 62 4.13 10.09 -16.63
N TRP A 63 3.96 8.79 -16.86
CA TRP A 63 4.89 7.97 -17.63
C TRP A 63 4.28 7.65 -18.98
N SER A 64 4.84 8.24 -20.03
CA SER A 64 4.37 7.99 -21.40
C SER A 64 4.90 6.66 -21.94
N ARG A 65 4.06 5.99 -22.71
CA ARG A 65 4.46 4.82 -23.50
C ARG A 65 5.41 5.27 -24.59
N SER A 66 6.66 4.81 -24.61
CA SER A 66 7.56 5.06 -25.74
C SER A 66 7.10 4.22 -26.95
N LEU A 67 6.54 4.88 -27.93
CA LEU A 67 6.22 4.31 -29.23
C LEU A 67 7.53 3.95 -29.95
N GLY A 68 7.97 2.71 -29.91
CA GLY A 68 9.08 2.32 -30.77
C GLY A 68 10.02 1.22 -30.33
N ALA A 69 9.94 0.74 -29.11
CA ALA A 69 10.71 -0.42 -28.67
C ALA A 69 9.76 -1.46 -28.10
N ASP A 70 9.83 -2.68 -28.62
CA ASP A 70 9.08 -3.86 -28.20
C ASP A 70 7.73 -3.60 -27.51
N ASP A 71 6.62 -3.90 -28.17
CA ASP A 71 5.22 -3.78 -27.70
C ASP A 71 4.92 -4.50 -26.36
N LYS A 72 5.92 -5.15 -25.77
CA LYS A 72 5.82 -5.92 -24.54
C LYS A 72 6.11 -5.13 -23.27
N VAL A 73 6.70 -3.95 -23.38
CA VAL A 73 7.11 -3.14 -22.24
C VAL A 73 6.16 -1.97 -22.06
N GLN A 74 5.28 -2.07 -21.06
CA GLN A 74 4.36 -0.99 -20.71
C GLN A 74 4.79 -0.44 -19.34
N PRO A 75 5.32 0.79 -19.26
CA PRO A 75 5.50 1.46 -17.98
C PRO A 75 4.12 1.81 -17.44
N PHE A 76 3.82 1.39 -16.23
CA PHE A 76 2.64 1.82 -15.48
C PHE A 76 2.97 1.81 -13.99
N LEU A 77 2.35 2.70 -13.25
CA LEU A 77 2.53 2.77 -11.82
C LEU A 77 1.97 1.50 -11.16
N ARG A 78 2.76 0.87 -10.31
CA ARG A 78 2.38 -0.35 -9.58
C ARG A 78 2.00 -0.10 -8.14
N GLY A 79 2.45 1.00 -7.58
CA GLY A 79 2.18 1.39 -6.21
C GLY A 79 2.97 2.61 -5.79
N SER A 80 2.46 3.37 -4.84
CA SER A 80 3.15 4.48 -4.20
C SER A 80 2.91 4.46 -2.70
N LYS A 81 3.87 4.97 -1.91
CA LYS A 81 3.77 5.08 -0.46
C LYS A 81 4.47 6.34 0.01
N TRP A 82 3.77 7.16 0.80
CA TRP A 82 4.42 8.26 1.52
C TRP A 82 5.46 7.74 2.49
N SER A 83 6.54 8.50 2.65
CA SER A 83 7.50 8.27 3.73
C SER A 83 6.84 8.48 5.09
N PRO A 84 7.30 7.80 6.15
CA PRO A 84 6.74 7.96 7.51
C PRO A 84 6.77 9.39 8.02
N ASP A 85 7.77 10.19 7.63
CA ASP A 85 7.88 11.61 7.96
C ASP A 85 7.13 12.55 6.99
N GLY A 86 6.53 12.01 5.93
CA GLY A 86 5.74 12.76 4.96
C GLY A 86 6.53 13.68 4.03
N THR A 87 7.85 13.60 3.98
CA THR A 87 8.67 14.48 3.15
C THR A 87 8.69 14.09 1.68
N CYS A 88 8.50 12.81 1.38
CA CYS A 88 8.55 12.29 0.02
C CYS A 88 7.61 11.10 -0.20
N CYS A 89 7.37 10.77 -1.46
CA CYS A 89 6.58 9.64 -1.90
C CYS A 89 7.44 8.71 -2.76
N LEU A 90 7.55 7.45 -2.35
CA LEU A 90 8.18 6.39 -3.14
C LEU A 90 7.15 5.76 -4.06
N SER A 91 7.42 5.71 -5.35
CA SER A 91 6.59 5.06 -6.35
C SER A 91 7.38 4.01 -7.13
N VAL A 92 6.69 2.95 -7.52
CA VAL A 92 7.24 1.84 -8.29
C VAL A 92 6.54 1.81 -9.65
N VAL A 93 7.34 1.94 -10.71
CA VAL A 93 6.87 1.90 -12.10
C VAL A 93 7.33 0.61 -12.75
N ASN A 94 6.43 -0.06 -13.44
CA ASN A 94 6.72 -1.33 -14.09
C ASN A 94 7.78 -1.15 -15.17
N ASN A 95 8.83 -1.97 -15.14
CA ASN A 95 9.97 -1.97 -16.08
C ASN A 95 10.79 -0.66 -16.12
N ASP A 96 10.55 0.27 -15.23
CA ASP A 96 11.31 1.51 -15.12
C ASP A 96 12.07 1.61 -13.79
N GLY A 97 11.48 1.08 -12.71
CA GLY A 97 12.13 1.03 -11.42
C GLY A 97 11.40 1.80 -10.33
N MET A 98 12.16 2.48 -9.50
CA MET A 98 11.67 3.20 -8.34
C MET A 98 11.96 4.68 -8.46
N HIS A 99 10.98 5.50 -8.08
CA HIS A 99 11.08 6.95 -8.11
C HIS A 99 10.76 7.51 -6.72
N ILE A 100 11.58 8.44 -6.25
CA ILE A 100 11.26 9.27 -5.09
C ILE A 100 10.88 10.65 -5.61
N THR A 101 9.72 11.11 -5.18
CA THR A 101 9.18 12.43 -5.48
C THR A 101 9.02 13.20 -4.18
N GLU A 102 9.63 14.36 -4.05
CA GLU A 102 9.51 15.20 -2.85
C GLU A 102 8.15 15.88 -2.78
N LEU A 103 7.69 16.14 -1.56
CA LEU A 103 6.55 17.00 -1.33
C LEU A 103 6.94 18.44 -1.70
N PRO A 104 6.22 19.12 -2.61
CA PRO A 104 6.47 20.51 -2.94
C PRO A 104 6.51 21.41 -1.69
N ARG A 105 7.54 22.27 -1.60
CA ARG A 105 7.80 23.09 -0.39
C ARG A 105 6.59 23.94 0.04
N GLU A 106 5.83 24.42 -0.92
CA GLU A 106 4.63 25.24 -0.69
C GLU A 106 3.55 24.49 0.08
N LEU A 107 3.48 23.17 -0.08
CA LEU A 107 2.51 22.32 0.60
C LEU A 107 2.85 22.07 2.08
N TYR A 108 4.06 22.48 2.51
CA TYR A 108 4.40 22.46 3.94
C TYR A 108 3.66 23.53 4.74
N ALA A 109 3.14 24.57 4.10
CA ALA A 109 2.43 25.68 4.77
C ALA A 109 1.05 25.26 5.35
N GLY A 110 0.52 24.08 4.99
CA GLY A 110 -0.72 23.56 5.56
C GLY A 110 -2.01 24.17 5.01
N SER A 111 -1.91 25.08 4.04
CA SER A 111 -3.05 25.67 3.31
C SER A 111 -2.73 25.75 1.82
N VAL A 112 -3.73 25.58 0.98
CA VAL A 112 -3.60 25.61 -0.47
C VAL A 112 -4.55 26.66 -1.04
N LYS A 113 -4.04 27.49 -1.96
CA LYS A 113 -4.86 28.44 -2.70
C LYS A 113 -5.57 27.73 -3.85
N SER A 114 -6.83 28.09 -4.09
CA SER A 114 -7.64 27.48 -5.16
C SER A 114 -7.17 27.81 -6.58
N ASP A 115 -6.42 28.91 -6.76
CA ASP A 115 -5.86 29.38 -8.03
C ASP A 115 -4.43 28.90 -8.29
N ARG A 116 -3.92 27.96 -7.48
CA ARG A 116 -2.60 27.40 -7.65
C ARG A 116 -2.49 26.67 -9.00
N LEU A 117 -1.37 26.91 -9.70
CA LEU A 117 -1.03 26.14 -10.89
C LEU A 117 -0.67 24.71 -10.50
N ILE A 118 -1.08 23.74 -11.34
CA ILE A 118 -0.70 22.35 -11.19
C ILE A 118 0.74 22.18 -11.59
N ASP A 119 1.59 21.76 -10.64
CA ASP A 119 3.01 21.53 -10.89
C ASP A 119 3.25 20.11 -11.42
N VAL A 120 4.29 19.97 -12.21
CA VAL A 120 4.80 18.66 -12.62
C VAL A 120 5.61 18.09 -11.46
N LEU A 121 5.33 16.85 -11.07
CA LEU A 121 6.11 16.12 -10.08
C LEU A 121 7.32 15.48 -10.75
N ASP A 122 8.49 16.01 -10.47
CA ASP A 122 9.74 15.42 -10.94
C ASP A 122 10.28 14.40 -9.93
N SER A 123 10.86 13.32 -10.45
CA SER A 123 11.58 12.36 -9.62
C SER A 123 12.93 12.92 -9.23
N VAL A 124 13.15 13.11 -7.93
CA VAL A 124 14.46 13.57 -7.38
C VAL A 124 15.46 12.43 -7.43
N ILE A 125 14.97 11.19 -7.23
CA ILE A 125 15.77 9.97 -7.30
C ILE A 125 15.05 8.97 -8.19
N HIS A 126 15.81 8.40 -9.12
CA HIS A 126 15.36 7.33 -9.99
C HIS A 126 16.34 6.15 -9.90
N VAL A 127 15.89 5.06 -9.28
CA VAL A 127 16.65 3.82 -9.19
C VAL A 127 16.09 2.83 -10.20
N ARG A 128 16.85 2.59 -11.27
CA ARG A 128 16.50 1.59 -12.29
C ARG A 128 16.75 0.19 -11.77
N GLU A 129 15.74 -0.66 -11.83
CA GLU A 129 15.82 -2.03 -11.42
C GLU A 129 15.48 -2.99 -12.57
N ALA A 130 16.36 -3.97 -12.78
CA ALA A 130 16.11 -5.03 -13.75
C ALA A 130 15.11 -6.04 -13.19
N GLY A 131 13.97 -6.16 -13.82
CA GLY A 131 12.93 -7.13 -13.46
C GLY A 131 11.79 -6.52 -12.64
N MET A 132 10.82 -7.38 -12.37
CA MET A 132 9.59 -6.97 -11.70
C MET A 132 9.81 -6.82 -10.20
N ILE A 133 9.53 -5.65 -9.65
CA ILE A 133 9.49 -5.41 -8.21
C ILE A 133 8.19 -6.02 -7.67
N TYR A 134 8.30 -6.91 -6.67
CA TYR A 134 7.16 -7.60 -6.07
C TYR A 134 6.55 -6.80 -4.92
N ASP A 135 7.40 -6.23 -4.04
CA ASP A 135 6.96 -5.46 -2.89
C ASP A 135 8.02 -4.44 -2.48
N PHE A 136 7.60 -3.42 -1.74
CA PHE A 136 8.46 -2.36 -1.22
C PHE A 136 7.89 -1.79 0.07
N CYS A 137 8.75 -1.32 0.96
CA CYS A 137 8.34 -0.64 2.19
C CYS A 137 9.41 0.32 2.68
N TRP A 138 8.96 1.43 3.27
CA TRP A 138 9.82 2.36 4.00
C TRP A 138 10.29 1.78 5.32
N TYR A 139 11.45 2.25 5.79
CA TYR A 139 11.86 2.05 7.17
C TYR A 139 10.84 2.76 8.10
N PRO A 140 10.27 2.10 9.12
CA PRO A 140 9.15 2.65 9.89
C PRO A 140 9.53 3.89 10.71
N GLY A 141 10.78 3.98 11.18
CA GLY A 141 11.32 5.12 11.89
C GLY A 141 11.99 6.18 11.02
N MET A 142 11.66 6.21 9.71
CA MET A 142 12.27 7.18 8.79
C MET A 142 12.00 8.62 9.23
N ASN A 143 13.07 9.40 9.32
CA ASN A 143 13.05 10.82 9.60
C ASN A 143 14.17 11.51 8.80
N SER A 144 13.81 12.46 7.95
CA SER A 144 14.76 13.21 7.11
C SER A 144 15.84 13.98 7.87
N SER A 145 15.61 14.26 9.17
CA SER A 145 16.61 14.83 10.07
C SER A 145 17.68 13.83 10.55
N ILE A 146 17.46 12.54 10.33
CA ILE A 146 18.35 11.44 10.76
C ILE A 146 18.65 10.58 9.53
N PRO A 147 19.74 10.90 8.77
CA PRO A 147 20.02 10.27 7.47
C PRO A 147 20.13 8.74 7.51
N GLU A 148 20.57 8.16 8.63
CA GLU A 148 20.69 6.71 8.81
C GLU A 148 19.33 6.00 8.69
N THR A 149 18.24 6.66 9.06
CA THR A 149 16.88 6.12 9.01
C THR A 149 16.24 6.25 7.62
N CYS A 150 16.80 7.08 6.75
CA CYS A 150 16.23 7.39 5.43
C CYS A 150 16.54 6.28 4.44
N CYS A 151 15.75 5.20 4.50
CA CYS A 151 15.92 4.05 3.62
C CYS A 151 14.60 3.31 3.37
N TRP A 152 14.58 2.56 2.29
CA TRP A 152 13.48 1.65 1.96
C TRP A 152 13.98 0.28 1.51
N LEU A 153 13.11 -0.72 1.61
CA LEU A 153 13.36 -2.07 1.11
C LEU A 153 12.59 -2.33 -0.16
N THR A 154 13.19 -3.16 -1.01
CA THR A 154 12.50 -3.74 -2.17
C THR A 154 12.81 -5.22 -2.29
N THR A 155 11.86 -5.95 -2.87
CA THR A 155 12.07 -7.30 -3.37
C THR A 155 11.65 -7.38 -4.82
N ARG A 156 12.44 -8.11 -5.60
CA ARG A 156 12.26 -8.23 -7.05
C ARG A 156 12.37 -9.66 -7.54
N GLN A 157 11.96 -9.85 -8.77
CA GLN A 157 12.17 -11.10 -9.48
C GLN A 157 13.67 -11.37 -9.67
N ASN A 158 14.09 -12.59 -9.36
CA ASN A 158 15.47 -13.07 -9.51
C ASN A 158 16.53 -12.22 -8.78
N GLY A 159 16.17 -11.69 -7.61
CA GLY A 159 17.07 -10.87 -6.82
C GLY A 159 16.86 -11.01 -5.31
N PRO A 160 17.84 -10.57 -4.52
CA PRO A 160 17.73 -10.50 -3.08
C PRO A 160 16.76 -9.39 -2.65
N ILE A 161 16.48 -9.30 -1.36
CA ILE A 161 15.91 -8.12 -0.74
C ILE A 161 17.02 -7.06 -0.69
N GLN A 162 16.73 -5.84 -1.12
CA GLN A 162 17.68 -4.74 -1.20
C GLN A 162 17.19 -3.56 -0.38
N MET A 163 18.09 -2.95 0.35
CA MET A 163 17.88 -1.72 1.11
C MET A 163 18.57 -0.58 0.39
N TRP A 164 17.84 0.47 0.12
CA TRP A 164 18.26 1.64 -0.67
C TRP A 164 18.30 2.89 0.18
N ASP A 165 19.24 3.77 -0.11
CA ASP A 165 19.37 5.08 0.49
C ASP A 165 18.35 6.07 -0.12
N ALA A 166 17.65 6.84 0.71
CA ALA A 166 16.64 7.78 0.25
C ALA A 166 17.19 9.17 -0.12
N PHE A 167 18.49 9.43 0.03
CA PHE A 167 19.11 10.70 -0.36
C PHE A 167 19.77 10.61 -1.73
N ASP A 168 20.38 9.47 -2.05
CA ASP A 168 21.15 9.33 -3.30
C ASP A 168 20.75 8.12 -4.16
N GLY A 169 19.85 7.27 -3.65
CA GLY A 169 19.41 6.07 -4.34
C GLY A 169 20.46 4.95 -4.38
N SER A 170 21.51 5.02 -3.59
CA SER A 170 22.55 3.99 -3.51
C SER A 170 22.07 2.75 -2.75
N LEU A 171 22.66 1.60 -3.07
CA LEU A 171 22.39 0.34 -2.39
C LEU A 171 23.12 0.30 -1.06
N ARG A 172 22.39 0.33 0.07
CA ARG A 172 22.96 0.22 1.42
C ARG A 172 23.31 -1.22 1.79
N SER A 173 22.39 -2.16 1.56
CA SER A 173 22.58 -3.55 1.98
C SER A 173 21.70 -4.52 1.20
N SER A 174 21.99 -5.83 1.31
CA SER A 174 21.23 -6.90 0.68
C SER A 174 21.02 -8.07 1.64
N TYR A 175 19.80 -8.62 1.65
CA TYR A 175 19.42 -9.77 2.48
C TYR A 175 19.01 -10.91 1.57
N ARG A 176 19.63 -12.07 1.73
CA ARG A 176 19.53 -13.20 0.80
C ARG A 176 18.88 -14.40 1.47
N GLY A 177 17.67 -14.74 1.06
CA GLY A 177 17.01 -15.97 1.49
C GLY A 177 17.45 -17.15 0.62
N PHE A 178 17.80 -18.25 1.25
CA PHE A 178 18.16 -19.48 0.58
C PHE A 178 17.17 -20.60 0.93
N ASN A 179 16.95 -21.50 -0.02
CA ASN A 179 16.18 -22.71 0.21
C ASN A 179 17.07 -23.83 0.79
N TRP A 180 16.49 -24.99 1.03
CA TRP A 180 17.20 -26.15 1.59
C TRP A 180 18.26 -26.79 0.65
N VAL A 181 18.22 -26.43 -0.65
CA VAL A 181 19.24 -26.85 -1.64
C VAL A 181 20.28 -25.77 -1.93
N ASP A 182 20.34 -24.75 -1.09
CA ASP A 182 21.25 -23.60 -1.17
C ASP A 182 21.09 -22.74 -2.44
N GLU A 183 19.86 -22.70 -2.99
CA GLU A 183 19.51 -21.78 -4.07
C GLU A 183 18.85 -20.53 -3.50
N MET A 184 19.17 -19.37 -4.09
CA MET A 184 18.56 -18.12 -3.69
C MET A 184 17.07 -18.08 -4.07
N GLU A 185 16.21 -17.83 -3.08
CA GLU A 185 14.78 -17.64 -3.28
C GLU A 185 14.41 -16.16 -3.35
N ASN A 186 13.40 -15.86 -4.15
CA ASN A 186 12.83 -14.51 -4.23
C ASN A 186 11.75 -14.33 -3.16
N ALA A 187 11.86 -13.29 -2.35
CA ALA A 187 10.78 -12.88 -1.48
C ALA A 187 9.62 -12.32 -2.31
N LEU A 188 8.39 -12.68 -1.97
CA LEU A 188 7.16 -12.26 -2.63
C LEU A 188 6.57 -11.01 -1.95
N SER A 189 6.85 -10.85 -0.67
CA SER A 189 6.37 -9.76 0.17
C SER A 189 7.38 -9.46 1.27
N ILE A 190 7.46 -8.20 1.70
CA ILE A 190 8.39 -7.73 2.73
C ILE A 190 7.72 -6.70 3.63
N VAL A 191 8.17 -6.68 4.88
CA VAL A 191 7.79 -5.66 5.86
C VAL A 191 8.87 -5.54 6.92
N PHE A 192 9.10 -4.34 7.44
CA PHE A 192 9.84 -4.17 8.68
C PHE A 192 8.95 -4.51 9.88
N THR A 193 9.53 -4.97 10.97
CA THR A 193 8.87 -4.93 12.28
C THR A 193 8.67 -3.48 12.71
N THR A 194 7.71 -3.22 13.59
CA THR A 194 7.37 -1.84 14.01
C THR A 194 8.51 -1.10 14.70
N ASP A 195 9.41 -1.83 15.35
CA ASP A 195 10.64 -1.30 15.94
C ASP A 195 11.76 -1.04 14.93
N GLY A 196 11.58 -1.47 13.67
CA GLY A 196 12.57 -1.31 12.60
C GLY A 196 13.79 -2.22 12.69
N ASN A 197 13.90 -3.08 13.71
CA ASN A 197 15.09 -3.89 13.93
C ASN A 197 15.17 -5.13 13.04
N ARG A 198 14.02 -5.58 12.51
CA ARG A 198 13.93 -6.80 11.72
C ARG A 198 13.15 -6.61 10.43
N ILE A 199 13.48 -7.45 9.45
CA ILE A 199 12.77 -7.59 8.18
C ILE A 199 12.09 -8.94 8.17
N VAL A 200 10.76 -8.95 8.01
CA VAL A 200 10.00 -10.17 7.77
C VAL A 200 9.73 -10.29 6.27
N ALA A 201 10.15 -11.39 5.69
CA ALA A 201 10.01 -11.66 4.27
C ALA A 201 9.20 -12.93 4.02
N GLY A 202 8.24 -12.82 3.13
CA GLY A 202 7.36 -13.92 2.72
C GLY A 202 7.84 -14.58 1.44
N TYR A 203 7.99 -15.90 1.48
CA TYR A 203 8.41 -16.74 0.36
C TYR A 203 7.31 -17.73 -0.05
N LYS A 204 7.62 -18.65 -0.97
CA LYS A 204 6.64 -19.64 -1.44
C LYS A 204 6.18 -20.61 -0.36
N LYS A 205 7.08 -21.04 0.53
CA LYS A 205 6.80 -22.02 1.59
C LYS A 205 7.37 -21.66 2.95
N THR A 206 7.96 -20.48 3.07
CA THR A 206 8.63 -20.05 4.29
C THR A 206 8.39 -18.55 4.55
N LEU A 207 8.45 -18.16 5.81
CA LEU A 207 8.74 -16.82 6.26
C LEU A 207 10.18 -16.80 6.74
N LYS A 208 10.92 -15.77 6.41
CA LYS A 208 12.29 -15.58 6.88
C LYS A 208 12.39 -14.23 7.55
N THR A 209 12.98 -14.21 8.74
CA THR A 209 13.25 -12.98 9.50
C THR A 209 14.74 -12.69 9.45
N PHE A 210 15.09 -11.51 9.00
CA PHE A 210 16.46 -11.01 8.95
C PHE A 210 16.62 -9.92 10.00
N ASP A 211 17.81 -9.82 10.57
CA ASP A 211 18.25 -8.70 11.38
C ASP A 211 18.72 -7.57 10.46
N VAL A 212 18.25 -6.34 10.68
CA VAL A 212 18.59 -5.18 9.83
C VAL A 212 20.08 -4.87 9.91
N GLU A 213 20.69 -5.03 11.08
CA GLU A 213 22.11 -4.77 11.30
C GLU A 213 23.04 -5.89 10.76
N ARG A 214 22.46 -7.04 10.36
CA ARG A 214 23.20 -8.20 9.87
C ARG A 214 22.79 -8.57 8.45
N PRO A 215 23.15 -7.75 7.45
CA PRO A 215 22.87 -8.07 6.06
C PRO A 215 23.57 -9.35 5.62
N GLY A 216 23.03 -10.01 4.60
CA GLY A 216 23.61 -11.22 4.03
C GLY A 216 22.69 -12.43 4.10
N ARG A 217 23.17 -13.55 4.63
CA ARG A 217 22.51 -14.87 4.63
C ARG A 217 21.96 -15.30 6.00
N ASP A 218 22.10 -14.47 7.02
CA ASP A 218 21.66 -14.81 8.36
C ASP A 218 20.17 -14.55 8.52
N PHE A 219 19.36 -15.60 8.74
CA PHE A 219 17.91 -15.50 8.91
C PHE A 219 17.34 -16.60 9.80
N VAL A 220 16.23 -16.31 10.44
CA VAL A 220 15.38 -17.29 11.14
C VAL A 220 14.28 -17.73 10.20
N GLU A 221 14.11 -19.04 10.00
CA GLU A 221 13.11 -19.59 9.08
C GLU A 221 11.91 -20.17 9.81
N HIS A 222 10.71 -19.89 9.26
CA HIS A 222 9.45 -20.50 9.69
C HIS A 222 8.69 -21.05 8.48
N LYS A 223 8.29 -22.32 8.54
CA LYS A 223 7.57 -22.99 7.44
C LYS A 223 6.11 -22.57 7.40
N ILE A 224 5.62 -22.27 6.20
CA ILE A 224 4.22 -21.98 5.90
C ILE A 224 3.71 -22.91 4.80
N SER A 225 2.39 -23.11 4.75
CA SER A 225 1.78 -24.04 3.79
C SER A 225 1.59 -23.45 2.38
N CYS A 226 1.49 -22.13 2.26
CA CYS A 226 1.13 -21.43 1.03
C CYS A 226 2.01 -20.19 0.82
N PRO A 227 2.21 -19.74 -0.44
CA PRO A 227 2.98 -18.54 -0.73
C PRO A 227 2.44 -17.31 0.00
N ALA A 228 3.32 -16.59 0.70
CA ALA A 228 2.98 -15.34 1.40
C ALA A 228 2.93 -14.19 0.39
N SER A 229 1.74 -13.81 -0.05
CA SER A 229 1.53 -12.80 -1.09
C SER A 229 1.63 -11.36 -0.59
N CYS A 230 1.30 -11.13 0.66
CA CYS A 230 1.42 -9.84 1.34
C CYS A 230 1.55 -10.03 2.85
N LEU A 231 2.16 -9.05 3.48
CA LEU A 231 2.42 -9.02 4.91
C LEU A 231 1.90 -7.70 5.50
N ALA A 232 1.41 -7.75 6.72
CA ALA A 232 1.14 -6.57 7.53
C ALA A 232 1.58 -6.84 8.97
N VAL A 233 2.22 -5.87 9.58
CA VAL A 233 2.72 -5.95 10.96
C VAL A 233 2.11 -4.83 11.78
N ASP A 234 1.74 -5.15 12.99
CA ASP A 234 1.41 -4.19 14.03
C ASP A 234 1.88 -4.72 15.37
N SER A 235 2.74 -3.95 16.06
CA SER A 235 3.37 -4.39 17.32
C SER A 235 3.99 -5.79 17.16
N ASN A 236 3.54 -6.77 17.92
CA ASN A 236 3.99 -8.16 17.86
C ASN A 236 3.09 -9.06 16.99
N LEU A 237 2.14 -8.49 16.26
CA LEU A 237 1.24 -9.25 15.38
C LEU A 237 1.72 -9.17 13.93
N LEU A 238 1.74 -10.33 13.28
CA LEU A 238 1.98 -10.45 11.84
C LEU A 238 0.77 -11.10 11.18
N ALA A 239 0.18 -10.40 10.22
CA ALA A 239 -0.80 -10.98 9.31
C ALA A 239 -0.09 -11.41 8.02
N VAL A 240 -0.31 -12.65 7.61
CA VAL A 240 0.24 -13.25 6.39
C VAL A 240 -0.91 -13.59 5.46
N GLY A 241 -1.05 -12.84 4.38
CA GLY A 241 -1.98 -13.12 3.31
C GLY A 241 -1.38 -14.13 2.32
N SER A 242 -2.20 -15.00 1.77
CA SER A 242 -1.74 -16.04 0.86
C SER A 242 -2.51 -16.08 -0.45
N TRP A 243 -1.92 -16.71 -1.46
CA TRP A 243 -2.55 -16.87 -2.77
C TRP A 243 -3.78 -17.80 -2.74
N ASN A 244 -3.92 -18.62 -1.70
CA ASN A 244 -5.05 -19.53 -1.53
C ASN A 244 -6.19 -18.93 -0.69
N THR A 245 -6.34 -17.60 -0.69
CA THR A 245 -7.41 -16.86 -0.01
C THR A 245 -7.32 -16.76 1.51
N ALA A 246 -6.48 -17.58 2.16
CA ALA A 246 -6.36 -17.60 3.60
C ALA A 246 -5.44 -16.47 4.11
N ILE A 247 -5.77 -15.96 5.28
CA ILE A 247 -4.95 -15.03 6.06
C ILE A 247 -4.60 -15.74 7.36
N THR A 248 -3.33 -15.78 7.71
CA THR A 248 -2.88 -16.39 8.96
C THR A 248 -2.31 -15.32 9.87
N LEU A 249 -2.76 -15.28 11.11
CA LEU A 249 -2.21 -14.41 12.14
C LEU A 249 -1.13 -15.15 12.94
N TYR A 250 -0.04 -14.46 13.17
CA TYR A 250 1.08 -14.91 13.99
C TYR A 250 1.41 -13.87 15.07
N ASN A 251 1.91 -14.35 16.19
CA ASN A 251 2.63 -13.52 17.15
C ASN A 251 4.12 -13.65 16.85
N ILE A 252 4.82 -12.53 16.80
CA ILE A 252 6.27 -12.44 16.62
C ILE A 252 6.88 -12.30 18.02
N ASN A 253 7.82 -13.16 18.37
CA ASN A 253 8.57 -13.01 19.61
C ASN A 253 9.86 -12.20 19.38
N GLU A 254 10.53 -11.85 20.48
CA GLU A 254 11.79 -11.08 20.47
C GLU A 254 12.91 -11.74 19.67
N MET A 255 12.86 -13.05 19.47
CA MET A 255 13.84 -13.79 18.67
C MET A 255 13.49 -13.84 17.17
N GLY A 256 12.37 -13.21 16.75
CA GLY A 256 11.90 -13.23 15.36
C GLY A 256 11.29 -14.55 14.92
N THR A 257 10.89 -15.41 15.86
CA THR A 257 10.13 -16.62 15.56
C THR A 257 8.62 -16.36 15.63
N PHE A 258 7.84 -17.21 14.95
CA PHE A 258 6.41 -17.00 14.77
C PHE A 258 5.60 -18.08 15.49
N LYS A 259 4.58 -17.66 16.25
CA LYS A 259 3.58 -18.54 16.83
C LYS A 259 2.23 -18.27 16.17
N SER A 260 1.65 -19.25 15.50
CA SER A 260 0.33 -19.11 14.88
C SER A 260 -0.75 -18.86 15.93
N ILE A 261 -1.57 -17.83 15.70
CA ILE A 261 -2.74 -17.48 16.52
C ILE A 261 -3.98 -18.09 15.90
N GLY A 262 -4.18 -17.89 14.59
CA GLY A 262 -5.37 -18.36 13.90
C GLY A 262 -5.38 -18.07 12.42
N LYS A 263 -6.46 -18.50 11.75
CA LYS A 263 -6.66 -18.29 10.31
C LYS A 263 -8.01 -17.64 10.06
N MET A 264 -8.03 -16.76 9.07
CA MET A 264 -9.22 -16.07 8.56
C MET A 264 -9.48 -16.50 7.12
N HIS A 265 -10.74 -16.67 6.78
CA HIS A 265 -11.20 -17.03 5.44
C HIS A 265 -12.42 -16.17 5.08
N GLY A 266 -12.52 -15.72 3.84
CA GLY A 266 -13.65 -14.88 3.41
C GLY A 266 -13.49 -14.32 1.99
N HIS A 267 -12.25 -14.23 1.49
CA HIS A 267 -11.98 -13.77 0.14
C HIS A 267 -12.24 -14.84 -0.93
N GLY A 268 -12.67 -14.39 -2.13
CA GLY A 268 -12.83 -15.25 -3.30
C GLY A 268 -11.54 -15.44 -4.11
N GLY A 269 -10.52 -14.60 -3.87
CA GLY A 269 -9.23 -14.61 -4.57
C GLY A 269 -8.05 -14.54 -3.61
N GLY A 270 -6.83 -14.71 -4.14
CA GLY A 270 -5.61 -14.58 -3.35
C GLY A 270 -5.47 -13.16 -2.78
N VAL A 271 -5.11 -13.08 -1.50
CA VAL A 271 -4.96 -11.81 -0.79
C VAL A 271 -3.78 -11.03 -1.36
N THR A 272 -3.97 -9.75 -1.65
CA THR A 272 -2.94 -8.91 -2.30
C THR A 272 -2.45 -7.77 -1.45
N HIS A 273 -3.28 -7.24 -0.57
CA HIS A 273 -2.93 -6.13 0.32
C HIS A 273 -3.65 -6.24 1.65
N MET A 274 -2.97 -5.86 2.72
CA MET A 274 -3.48 -5.85 4.08
C MET A 274 -2.88 -4.66 4.84
N LYS A 275 -3.67 -4.06 5.73
CA LYS A 275 -3.19 -3.01 6.64
C LYS A 275 -3.97 -3.07 7.95
N PHE A 276 -3.24 -2.96 9.07
CA PHE A 276 -3.86 -2.76 10.38
C PHE A 276 -4.35 -1.33 10.52
N THR A 277 -5.41 -1.13 11.30
CA THR A 277 -5.80 0.20 11.75
C THR A 277 -4.78 0.73 12.76
N PRO A 278 -4.61 2.06 12.89
CA PRO A 278 -3.62 2.65 13.79
C PRO A 278 -3.79 2.27 15.26
N ASP A 279 -4.99 1.87 15.68
CA ASP A 279 -5.30 1.35 17.01
C ASP A 279 -4.93 -0.14 17.20
N GLY A 280 -4.50 -0.82 16.14
CA GLY A 280 -4.15 -2.24 16.15
C GLY A 280 -5.33 -3.20 16.35
N LEU A 281 -6.58 -2.70 16.45
CA LEU A 281 -7.75 -3.53 16.77
C LEU A 281 -8.37 -4.18 15.55
N LYS A 282 -8.19 -3.58 14.36
CA LYS A 282 -8.80 -4.08 13.12
C LYS A 282 -7.72 -4.34 12.07
N LEU A 283 -8.01 -5.31 11.21
CA LEU A 283 -7.23 -5.59 10.01
C LEU A 283 -8.13 -5.41 8.78
N VAL A 284 -7.71 -4.61 7.83
CA VAL A 284 -8.38 -4.52 6.52
C VAL A 284 -7.62 -5.34 5.51
N THR A 285 -8.35 -6.05 4.65
CA THR A 285 -7.76 -6.99 3.67
C THR A 285 -8.44 -6.87 2.32
N GLY A 286 -7.66 -6.99 1.25
CA GLY A 286 -8.13 -6.97 -0.13
C GLY A 286 -7.50 -8.09 -0.95
N ALA A 287 -8.24 -8.63 -1.92
CA ALA A 287 -7.82 -9.76 -2.73
C ALA A 287 -7.94 -9.46 -4.23
N ARG A 288 -7.28 -10.27 -5.06
CA ARG A 288 -7.35 -10.18 -6.53
C ARG A 288 -8.73 -10.63 -7.02
N LYS A 289 -9.28 -9.94 -8.03
CA LYS A 289 -10.59 -10.26 -8.61
C LYS A 289 -11.70 -10.41 -7.55
N ASP A 290 -11.55 -9.76 -6.42
CA ASP A 290 -12.55 -9.72 -5.35
C ASP A 290 -12.95 -8.26 -5.14
N HIS A 291 -14.20 -7.97 -5.38
CA HIS A 291 -14.76 -6.63 -5.22
C HIS A 291 -14.91 -6.22 -3.74
N ARG A 292 -14.67 -7.15 -2.81
CA ARG A 292 -14.82 -6.92 -1.38
C ARG A 292 -13.49 -6.53 -0.73
N LEU A 293 -13.54 -5.53 0.12
CA LEU A 293 -12.58 -5.32 1.19
C LEU A 293 -13.21 -5.83 2.48
N LEU A 294 -12.48 -6.67 3.20
CA LEU A 294 -12.96 -7.25 4.45
C LEU A 294 -12.28 -6.57 5.62
N VAL A 295 -13.07 -6.09 6.56
CA VAL A 295 -12.61 -5.52 7.82
C VAL A 295 -12.79 -6.57 8.90
N TRP A 296 -11.72 -6.89 9.62
CA TRP A 296 -11.69 -7.92 10.66
C TRP A 296 -11.41 -7.27 12.02
N ASP A 297 -12.11 -7.73 13.05
CA ASP A 297 -11.70 -7.48 14.44
C ASP A 297 -10.70 -8.58 14.84
N ILE A 298 -9.50 -8.18 15.25
CA ILE A 298 -8.42 -9.12 15.57
C ILE A 298 -8.75 -10.01 16.76
N ARG A 299 -9.63 -9.56 17.66
CA ARG A 299 -10.09 -10.31 18.83
C ARG A 299 -11.14 -11.38 18.45
N TYR A 300 -11.88 -11.16 17.33
CA TYR A 300 -12.98 -12.01 16.86
C TYR A 300 -12.87 -12.31 15.37
N TYR A 301 -11.74 -12.81 14.93
CA TYR A 301 -11.35 -13.00 13.52
C TYR A 301 -12.06 -14.18 12.80
N ARG A 302 -13.05 -14.83 13.39
CA ARG A 302 -13.76 -15.95 12.75
C ARG A 302 -14.62 -15.53 11.55
N ARG A 303 -15.10 -14.30 11.55
CA ARG A 303 -15.87 -13.68 10.46
C ARG A 303 -15.48 -12.20 10.32
N PRO A 304 -15.61 -11.63 9.11
CA PRO A 304 -15.39 -10.20 8.94
C PRO A 304 -16.39 -9.39 9.76
N LEU A 305 -15.92 -8.30 10.32
CA LEU A 305 -16.74 -7.31 11.03
C LEU A 305 -17.57 -6.51 10.05
N ASN A 306 -16.98 -6.14 8.90
CA ASN A 306 -17.63 -5.35 7.85
C ASN A 306 -17.13 -5.79 6.47
N ILE A 307 -17.97 -5.58 5.45
CA ILE A 307 -17.68 -5.88 4.04
C ILE A 307 -17.91 -4.60 3.24
N LEU A 308 -16.86 -4.08 2.60
CA LEU A 308 -16.90 -2.88 1.80
C LEU A 308 -16.72 -3.24 0.32
N SER A 309 -17.43 -2.55 -0.57
CA SER A 309 -17.45 -2.91 -1.99
C SER A 309 -16.70 -1.90 -2.87
N ARG A 310 -15.82 -2.42 -3.75
CA ARG A 310 -15.12 -1.64 -4.78
C ARG A 310 -15.09 -2.41 -6.11
N ALA A 311 -14.92 -1.73 -7.24
CA ALA A 311 -14.68 -2.43 -8.50
C ALA A 311 -13.27 -3.03 -8.50
N ASN A 312 -13.16 -4.34 -8.68
CA ASN A 312 -11.88 -5.04 -8.82
C ASN A 312 -12.00 -6.27 -9.72
N THR A 313 -11.63 -6.10 -10.98
CA THR A 313 -11.66 -7.15 -12.02
C THR A 313 -10.28 -7.68 -12.37
N THR A 314 -9.21 -7.07 -11.81
CA THR A 314 -7.82 -7.36 -12.15
C THR A 314 -7.15 -8.33 -11.19
N ASN A 315 -6.06 -8.95 -11.65
CA ASN A 315 -5.14 -9.72 -10.81
C ASN A 315 -4.07 -8.84 -10.15
N GLN A 316 -3.95 -7.56 -10.52
CA GLN A 316 -2.98 -6.67 -9.90
C GLN A 316 -3.34 -6.40 -8.44
N ARG A 317 -2.33 -5.95 -7.68
CA ARG A 317 -2.54 -5.37 -6.35
C ARG A 317 -3.19 -4.00 -6.52
N ILE A 318 -4.33 -3.79 -5.89
CA ILE A 318 -4.94 -2.48 -5.72
C ILE A 318 -4.78 -2.08 -4.26
N TYR A 319 -4.01 -1.03 -4.04
CA TYR A 319 -3.76 -0.53 -2.70
C TYR A 319 -4.98 0.19 -2.14
N PHE A 320 -5.10 0.13 -0.85
CA PHE A 320 -5.95 0.98 -0.03
C PHE A 320 -5.13 1.48 1.14
N ASP A 321 -5.56 2.56 1.75
CA ASP A 321 -4.89 3.14 2.90
C ASP A 321 -5.90 3.55 3.97
N ILE A 322 -5.44 3.65 5.22
CA ILE A 322 -6.25 4.04 6.38
C ILE A 322 -5.68 5.35 6.88
N SER A 323 -6.55 6.31 7.13
CA SER A 323 -6.13 7.61 7.67
C SER A 323 -5.40 7.45 9.01
N PRO A 324 -4.43 8.32 9.33
CA PRO A 324 -3.71 8.27 10.61
C PRO A 324 -4.63 8.36 11.84
N CYS A 325 -5.78 9.02 11.71
CA CYS A 325 -6.80 9.05 12.76
C CYS A 325 -7.63 7.75 12.87
N GLY A 326 -7.41 6.76 12.01
CA GLY A 326 -8.13 5.48 11.99
C GLY A 326 -9.55 5.53 11.42
N LYS A 327 -10.11 6.73 11.19
CA LYS A 327 -11.51 6.90 10.82
C LYS A 327 -11.83 6.53 9.37
N TYR A 328 -10.97 6.92 8.41
CA TYR A 328 -11.26 6.76 6.99
C TYR A 328 -10.43 5.64 6.37
N LEU A 329 -11.08 4.76 5.63
CA LEU A 329 -10.45 3.83 4.69
C LEU A 329 -10.63 4.39 3.28
N VAL A 330 -9.53 4.52 2.55
CA VAL A 330 -9.51 5.02 1.16
C VAL A 330 -8.99 3.94 0.24
N SER A 331 -9.69 3.65 -0.83
CA SER A 331 -9.30 2.60 -1.78
C SER A 331 -9.43 3.06 -3.23
N GLY A 332 -8.43 2.70 -4.02
CA GLY A 332 -8.55 2.70 -5.47
C GLY A 332 -9.40 1.55 -5.99
N SER A 333 -9.68 1.57 -7.28
CA SER A 333 -10.48 0.55 -7.96
C SER A 333 -10.22 0.52 -9.47
N THR A 334 -10.68 -0.53 -10.15
CA THR A 334 -10.44 -0.73 -11.58
C THR A 334 -11.24 0.22 -12.48
N ASP A 335 -12.23 0.91 -11.95
CA ASP A 335 -13.03 1.92 -12.65
C ASP A 335 -12.47 3.35 -12.53
N GLY A 336 -11.27 3.52 -11.94
CA GLY A 336 -10.65 4.83 -11.72
C GLY A 336 -11.26 5.66 -10.59
N VAL A 337 -12.29 5.13 -9.91
CA VAL A 337 -12.98 5.84 -8.82
C VAL A 337 -12.30 5.53 -7.48
N VAL A 338 -11.89 6.57 -6.78
CA VAL A 338 -11.43 6.47 -5.39
C VAL A 338 -12.64 6.49 -4.47
N ARG A 339 -12.73 5.50 -3.60
CA ARG A 339 -13.82 5.34 -2.63
C ARG A 339 -13.30 5.52 -1.22
N VAL A 340 -14.10 6.18 -0.39
CA VAL A 340 -13.80 6.46 1.01
C VAL A 340 -14.94 5.94 1.88
N TRP A 341 -14.59 5.20 2.93
CA TRP A 341 -15.53 4.68 3.92
C TRP A 341 -15.12 5.14 5.32
N ASP A 342 -16.09 5.26 6.19
CA ASP A 342 -15.88 5.35 7.63
C ASP A 342 -15.67 3.93 8.18
N VAL A 343 -14.52 3.67 8.78
CA VAL A 343 -14.12 2.33 9.29
C VAL A 343 -14.98 1.89 10.47
N ASP A 344 -15.50 2.85 11.23
CA ASP A 344 -16.29 2.58 12.44
C ASP A 344 -17.78 2.44 12.15
N HIS A 345 -18.23 2.86 10.97
CA HIS A 345 -19.61 2.71 10.57
C HIS A 345 -19.92 1.26 10.18
N VAL A 346 -20.41 0.50 11.16
CA VAL A 346 -20.84 -0.87 10.97
C VAL A 346 -22.30 -0.90 10.51
N ASP A 347 -22.53 -1.31 9.28
CA ASP A 347 -23.89 -1.48 8.77
C ASP A 347 -24.40 -2.90 9.07
N TRP A 348 -25.23 -3.01 10.10
CA TRP A 348 -25.81 -4.29 10.54
C TRP A 348 -26.71 -4.95 9.46
N LYS A 349 -27.12 -4.20 8.44
CA LYS A 349 -27.98 -4.70 7.36
C LYS A 349 -27.24 -5.54 6.33
N ASN A 350 -25.92 -5.41 6.22
CA ASN A 350 -25.08 -6.14 5.26
C ASN A 350 -24.41 -7.38 5.85
N SER A 351 -24.78 -7.77 7.07
CA SER A 351 -24.30 -9.00 7.69
C SER A 351 -24.95 -10.21 7.02
N LEU A 352 -24.20 -10.86 6.12
CA LEU A 352 -24.23 -12.29 5.76
C LEU A 352 -25.34 -12.84 4.85
N ASP A 353 -26.50 -12.21 4.66
CA ASP A 353 -27.64 -12.89 4.03
C ASP A 353 -28.19 -12.25 2.74
N SER A 354 -27.62 -11.17 2.24
CA SER A 354 -28.10 -10.58 0.99
C SER A 354 -27.11 -10.81 -0.17
N GLU A 355 -27.49 -11.69 -1.08
CA GLU A 355 -26.86 -11.80 -2.42
C GLU A 355 -27.02 -10.51 -3.26
N ASN A 356 -27.76 -9.54 -2.76
CA ASN A 356 -28.00 -8.25 -3.40
C ASN A 356 -27.01 -7.21 -2.87
N MET A 357 -25.95 -7.00 -3.64
CA MET A 357 -24.76 -6.19 -3.41
C MET A 357 -24.95 -4.67 -3.59
N GLU A 358 -26.13 -4.11 -3.39
CA GLU A 358 -26.42 -2.69 -3.62
C GLU A 358 -26.44 -1.80 -2.36
N GLY A 359 -25.92 -2.30 -1.25
CA GLY A 359 -25.64 -1.45 -0.08
C GLY A 359 -24.38 -0.65 -0.26
N ASP A 360 -24.42 0.48 -0.95
CA ASP A 360 -23.29 1.39 -1.14
C ASP A 360 -23.04 2.20 0.17
N ASN A 361 -22.35 1.59 1.14
CA ASN A 361 -21.89 2.25 2.38
C ASN A 361 -20.69 3.20 2.16
N VAL A 362 -20.50 3.64 0.92
CA VAL A 362 -19.42 4.54 0.55
C VAL A 362 -19.74 5.94 1.02
N THR A 363 -18.87 6.53 1.86
CA THR A 363 -19.05 7.90 2.36
C THR A 363 -18.80 8.92 1.25
N TYR A 364 -17.72 8.72 0.45
CA TYR A 364 -17.38 9.58 -0.66
C TYR A 364 -16.88 8.77 -1.86
N LYS A 365 -17.22 9.23 -3.07
CA LYS A 365 -16.74 8.71 -4.35
C LYS A 365 -16.13 9.83 -5.17
N PHE A 366 -14.87 9.64 -5.57
CA PHE A 366 -14.14 10.62 -6.39
C PHE A 366 -13.66 9.94 -7.69
N PRO A 367 -14.21 10.30 -8.86
CA PRO A 367 -13.73 9.82 -10.15
C PRO A 367 -12.46 10.59 -10.53
N LEU A 368 -11.31 10.15 -10.02
CA LEU A 368 -10.03 10.87 -10.17
C LEU A 368 -9.24 10.43 -11.40
N HIS A 369 -9.42 9.20 -11.85
CA HIS A 369 -8.62 8.62 -12.92
C HIS A 369 -9.50 8.05 -14.05
N LYS A 370 -8.94 8.04 -15.25
CA LYS A 370 -9.60 7.43 -16.44
C LYS A 370 -9.34 5.94 -16.54
N ASP A 371 -8.28 5.46 -15.91
CA ASP A 371 -7.86 4.07 -15.87
C ASP A 371 -7.85 3.55 -14.44
N CYS A 372 -7.43 2.31 -14.24
CA CYS A 372 -7.37 1.66 -12.94
C CYS A 372 -6.55 2.48 -11.93
N CYS A 373 -7.19 2.95 -10.88
CA CYS A 373 -6.51 3.52 -9.72
C CYS A 373 -6.00 2.36 -8.85
N ASN A 374 -4.72 2.02 -8.99
CA ASN A 374 -4.12 0.88 -8.31
C ASN A 374 -3.32 1.26 -7.08
N SER A 375 -3.00 2.54 -6.88
CA SER A 375 -2.24 3.02 -5.75
C SER A 375 -2.97 4.12 -4.99
N ILE A 376 -2.95 3.99 -3.67
CA ILE A 376 -3.48 4.96 -2.71
C ILE A 376 -2.50 5.05 -1.55
N SER A 377 -2.15 6.28 -1.17
CA SER A 377 -1.38 6.54 0.04
C SER A 377 -1.78 7.90 0.63
N ILE A 378 -2.19 7.90 1.89
CA ILE A 378 -2.55 9.10 2.65
C ILE A 378 -1.29 9.65 3.29
N HIS A 379 -1.09 10.95 3.19
CA HIS A 379 0.03 11.60 3.85
C HIS A 379 -0.11 11.51 5.38
N PRO A 380 0.98 11.20 6.12
CA PRO A 380 0.89 10.94 7.56
C PRO A 380 0.45 12.14 8.41
N PHE A 381 0.72 13.37 7.96
CA PHE A 381 0.47 14.58 8.77
C PHE A 381 -0.36 15.66 8.09
N ARG A 382 -0.66 15.54 6.81
CA ARG A 382 -1.32 16.59 6.02
C ARG A 382 -2.53 16.04 5.28
N PRO A 383 -3.51 16.87 4.96
CA PRO A 383 -4.67 16.43 4.19
C PRO A 383 -4.31 16.29 2.70
N ILE A 384 -3.32 15.45 2.41
CA ILE A 384 -2.85 15.15 1.05
C ILE A 384 -3.03 13.66 0.79
N LEU A 385 -3.59 13.34 -0.35
CA LEU A 385 -3.77 11.99 -0.85
C LEU A 385 -2.92 11.81 -2.11
N ALA A 386 -2.04 10.82 -2.12
CA ALA A 386 -1.37 10.36 -3.33
C ALA A 386 -2.18 9.24 -3.96
N THR A 387 -2.52 9.39 -5.24
CA THR A 387 -3.19 8.35 -6.03
C THR A 387 -2.34 8.00 -7.24
N GLY A 388 -2.36 6.73 -7.60
CA GLY A 388 -1.64 6.27 -8.78
C GLY A 388 -2.55 5.49 -9.71
N SER A 389 -2.43 5.77 -11.01
CA SER A 389 -3.17 5.10 -12.05
C SER A 389 -2.25 4.28 -12.94
N GLY A 390 -2.75 3.16 -13.42
CA GLY A 390 -2.13 2.34 -14.44
C GLY A 390 -2.42 0.86 -14.32
N GLN A 391 -2.43 0.20 -15.46
CA GLN A 391 -2.53 -1.25 -15.56
C GLN A 391 -1.88 -1.76 -16.84
N LEU A 392 -1.64 -3.06 -16.89
CA LEU A 392 -1.19 -3.72 -18.10
C LEU A 392 -2.38 -3.89 -19.06
N HIS A 393 -2.30 -3.27 -20.22
CA HIS A 393 -3.28 -3.41 -21.28
C HIS A 393 -2.81 -4.45 -22.32
N TYR A 394 -3.63 -5.45 -22.57
CA TYR A 394 -3.38 -6.45 -23.60
C TYR A 394 -4.13 -6.05 -24.87
N ALA A 395 -3.50 -6.21 -26.03
CA ALA A 395 -4.20 -6.13 -27.30
C ALA A 395 -5.26 -7.24 -27.33
N ASP A 396 -6.49 -6.90 -27.75
CA ASP A 396 -7.53 -7.90 -27.89
C ASP A 396 -7.19 -8.83 -29.08
N PRO A 397 -6.93 -10.13 -28.83
CA PRO A 397 -6.59 -11.06 -29.88
C PRO A 397 -7.73 -11.33 -30.85
N THR A 398 -8.96 -10.88 -30.52
CA THR A 398 -10.14 -11.05 -31.39
C THR A 398 -10.28 -9.94 -32.44
N VAL A 399 -9.53 -8.83 -32.27
CA VAL A 399 -9.47 -7.75 -33.27
C VAL A 399 -8.45 -8.16 -34.34
N SER A 400 -8.86 -8.96 -35.32
CA SER A 400 -8.03 -9.27 -36.46
C SER A 400 -7.85 -8.02 -37.31
N ILE A 401 -6.69 -7.91 -37.97
CA ILE A 401 -6.36 -6.79 -38.86
C ILE A 401 -7.37 -6.74 -40.07
N GLU A 402 -8.06 -7.85 -40.35
CA GLU A 402 -9.05 -8.00 -41.38
C GLU A 402 -10.38 -7.28 -41.07
N ASP A 403 -10.71 -7.04 -39.77
CA ASP A 403 -11.91 -6.28 -39.39
C ASP A 403 -11.74 -4.76 -39.54
N CYS A 404 -10.56 -4.31 -39.94
CA CYS A 404 -10.25 -2.92 -40.26
C CYS A 404 -10.47 -2.66 -41.75
N SER A 405 -11.66 -2.99 -42.29
CA SER A 405 -12.05 -2.56 -43.64
C SER A 405 -12.09 -1.02 -43.71
N PRO A 406 -11.86 -0.43 -44.88
CA PRO A 406 -11.86 1.03 -45.05
C PRO A 406 -13.18 1.71 -44.68
N GLU A 407 -14.24 0.95 -44.38
CA GLU A 407 -15.53 1.46 -43.88
C GLU A 407 -15.57 1.64 -42.37
N GLY A 408 -14.49 1.43 -41.63
CA GLY A 408 -14.34 1.64 -40.18
C GLY A 408 -15.53 1.14 -39.33
N PRO A 409 -15.32 0.72 -38.07
CA PRO A 409 -16.42 0.25 -37.24
C PRO A 409 -17.50 1.32 -37.17
N LYS A 410 -18.75 0.95 -37.41
CA LYS A 410 -19.92 1.80 -37.20
C LYS A 410 -19.95 2.18 -35.71
N ILE A 411 -19.45 3.37 -35.42
CA ILE A 411 -19.51 3.94 -34.07
C ILE A 411 -20.99 4.24 -33.85
N ASN A 412 -21.61 3.53 -32.91
CA ASN A 412 -22.93 3.90 -32.42
C ASN A 412 -22.86 5.34 -31.94
N GLU A 413 -23.66 6.23 -32.53
CA GLU A 413 -23.65 7.68 -32.28
C GLU A 413 -24.06 8.09 -30.85
N GLN A 414 -24.28 7.13 -29.97
CA GLN A 414 -24.73 7.38 -28.58
C GLN A 414 -23.60 7.48 -27.52
N SER A 415 -22.32 7.35 -27.90
CA SER A 415 -21.26 7.65 -26.97
C SER A 415 -20.88 9.15 -27.08
N ASN A 416 -20.97 9.87 -25.98
CA ASN A 416 -20.52 11.27 -25.83
C ASN A 416 -18.99 11.37 -25.98
N LEU A 417 -18.46 11.14 -27.18
CA LEU A 417 -17.06 11.38 -27.50
C LEU A 417 -16.86 12.87 -27.81
N ASP A 418 -15.86 13.42 -27.18
CA ASP A 418 -15.45 14.82 -27.30
C ASP A 418 -15.25 15.22 -28.78
N ILE A 419 -15.70 16.41 -29.17
CA ILE A 419 -15.68 16.92 -30.55
C ILE A 419 -14.23 16.95 -31.09
N SER A 420 -13.24 17.24 -30.24
CA SER A 420 -11.81 17.28 -30.60
C SER A 420 -11.27 15.92 -31.07
N ILE A 421 -11.82 14.85 -30.55
CA ILE A 421 -11.43 13.46 -30.90
C ILE A 421 -12.03 13.06 -32.22
N LYS A 422 -13.28 13.50 -32.51
CA LYS A 422 -13.93 13.27 -33.79
C LYS A 422 -13.22 13.97 -34.96
N GLU A 423 -12.66 15.16 -34.72
CA GLU A 423 -11.87 15.89 -35.70
C GLU A 423 -10.50 15.25 -36.00
N LYS A 424 -9.81 14.77 -34.96
CA LYS A 424 -8.53 14.03 -35.11
C LYS A 424 -8.71 12.70 -35.85
N LEU A 425 -9.81 11.99 -35.59
CA LEU A 425 -10.18 10.76 -36.31
C LEU A 425 -10.54 11.04 -37.80
N LYS A 426 -11.19 12.17 -38.10
CA LYS A 426 -11.50 12.58 -39.49
C LYS A 426 -10.25 12.99 -40.26
N SER A 427 -9.28 13.65 -39.60
CA SER A 427 -8.00 14.01 -40.25
C SER A 427 -7.14 12.78 -40.53
N SER A 428 -7.11 11.79 -39.63
CA SER A 428 -6.41 10.51 -39.86
C SER A 428 -7.02 9.70 -41.01
N LYS A 429 -8.36 9.71 -41.16
CA LYS A 429 -9.03 9.07 -42.31
C LYS A 429 -8.66 9.72 -43.66
N LYS A 430 -8.44 11.05 -43.68
CA LYS A 430 -8.04 11.77 -44.91
C LYS A 430 -6.60 11.47 -45.32
N LEU A 431 -5.70 11.21 -44.37
CA LEU A 431 -4.31 10.79 -44.62
C LEU A 431 -4.22 9.32 -45.07
N ALA A 432 -5.11 8.45 -44.59
CA ALA A 432 -5.13 7.03 -44.95
C ALA A 432 -5.45 6.78 -46.43
N THR A 433 -6.16 7.71 -47.09
CA THR A 433 -6.50 7.64 -48.52
C THR A 433 -5.36 8.04 -49.46
N GLN A 434 -4.26 8.61 -48.92
CA GLN A 434 -3.14 9.14 -49.74
C GLN A 434 -1.84 8.33 -49.67
N ASN A 435 -1.67 7.37 -48.74
CA ASN A 435 -0.40 6.64 -48.64
C ASN A 435 -0.57 5.12 -48.58
N TYR A 436 0.10 4.44 -49.51
CA TYR A 436 0.15 2.99 -49.75
C TYR A 436 0.90 2.18 -48.66
N ASN A 437 0.80 2.50 -47.38
CA ASN A 437 1.33 1.69 -46.28
C ASN A 437 0.27 1.49 -45.20
N ASN A 438 -0.75 0.72 -45.50
CA ASN A 438 -1.90 0.44 -44.64
C ASN A 438 -1.55 -0.11 -43.25
N GLN A 439 -0.46 -0.86 -43.09
CA GLN A 439 -0.10 -1.46 -41.80
C GLN A 439 0.33 -0.43 -40.74
N ASN A 440 1.06 0.59 -41.12
CA ASN A 440 1.51 1.61 -40.18
C ASN A 440 0.38 2.57 -39.75
N VAL A 441 -0.59 2.81 -40.63
CA VAL A 441 -1.73 3.68 -40.32
C VAL A 441 -2.73 2.99 -39.40
N ILE A 442 -2.95 1.68 -39.58
CA ILE A 442 -3.81 0.86 -38.72
C ILE A 442 -3.15 0.71 -37.34
N ARG A 443 -1.84 0.47 -37.28
CA ARG A 443 -1.08 0.42 -36.07
C ARG A 443 -1.17 1.75 -35.27
N ASN A 444 -0.98 2.88 -35.96
CA ASN A 444 -1.11 4.21 -35.32
C ASN A 444 -2.55 4.50 -34.84
N ALA A 445 -3.58 4.03 -35.54
CA ALA A 445 -4.98 4.19 -35.13
C ALA A 445 -5.34 3.32 -33.92
N LEU A 446 -4.82 2.09 -33.87
CA LEU A 446 -4.95 1.21 -32.70
C LEU A 446 -4.17 1.77 -31.51
N ASP A 447 -2.94 2.23 -31.72
CA ASP A 447 -2.12 2.85 -30.68
C ASP A 447 -2.76 4.14 -30.13
N MET A 448 -3.41 4.95 -30.98
CA MET A 448 -4.19 6.11 -30.53
C MET A 448 -5.43 5.68 -29.72
N LYS A 449 -6.13 4.61 -30.10
CA LYS A 449 -7.29 4.11 -29.35
C LYS A 449 -6.89 3.57 -27.97
N TYR A 450 -5.76 2.87 -27.87
CA TYR A 450 -5.24 2.39 -26.58
C TYR A 450 -4.62 3.51 -25.76
N SER A 451 -3.95 4.48 -26.37
CA SER A 451 -3.40 5.67 -25.69
C SER A 451 -4.47 6.58 -25.07
N LEU A 452 -5.70 6.55 -25.60
CA LEU A 452 -6.83 7.36 -25.11
C LEU A 452 -7.38 6.88 -23.75
N TYR A 453 -7.15 5.60 -23.41
CA TYR A 453 -7.67 5.00 -22.17
C TYR A 453 -6.55 4.62 -21.19
N ALA A 454 -5.31 4.55 -21.60
CA ALA A 454 -4.19 4.21 -20.75
C ALA A 454 -3.68 5.47 -20.04
N GLU A 455 -4.00 5.58 -18.77
CA GLU A 455 -3.45 6.57 -17.86
C GLU A 455 -2.37 5.91 -17.01
N ASN A 456 -1.19 6.54 -16.93
CA ASN A 456 -0.09 6.10 -16.08
C ASN A 456 0.43 7.32 -15.33
N SER A 457 -0.19 7.61 -14.20
CA SER A 457 0.06 8.85 -13.47
C SER A 457 0.19 8.63 -11.97
N LEU A 458 0.95 9.50 -11.33
CA LEU A 458 0.95 9.73 -9.88
C LEU A 458 0.41 11.14 -9.68
N VAL A 459 -0.61 11.30 -8.86
CA VAL A 459 -1.25 12.60 -8.62
C VAL A 459 -1.38 12.83 -7.12
N PHE A 460 -1.03 14.02 -6.68
CA PHE A 460 -1.27 14.50 -5.32
C PHE A 460 -2.53 15.36 -5.28
N TRP A 461 -3.42 15.06 -4.34
CA TRP A 461 -4.71 15.71 -4.16
C TRP A 461 -4.79 16.36 -2.79
N TRP A 462 -5.33 17.57 -2.73
CA TRP A 462 -5.70 18.19 -1.48
C TRP A 462 -7.07 17.69 -1.03
N THR A 463 -7.17 17.22 0.21
CA THR A 463 -8.40 16.65 0.79
C THR A 463 -8.97 17.50 1.93
N GLY A 464 -8.26 18.57 2.32
CA GLY A 464 -8.66 19.51 3.36
C GLY A 464 -9.59 20.61 2.86
N GLU A 465 -9.88 21.57 3.73
CA GLU A 465 -10.65 22.74 3.36
C GLU A 465 -9.87 23.57 2.34
N VAL A 466 -10.58 24.02 1.31
CA VAL A 466 -10.08 25.03 0.38
C VAL A 466 -10.71 26.34 0.81
N PRO A 467 -9.93 27.37 1.17
CA PRO A 467 -10.49 28.68 1.49
C PRO A 467 -11.31 29.17 0.30
N ASP A 468 -12.58 29.53 0.55
CA ASP A 468 -13.44 30.13 -0.46
C ASP A 468 -12.76 31.39 -1.00
N LEU A 469 -12.81 31.57 -2.31
CA LEU A 469 -12.47 32.82 -2.97
C LEU A 469 -13.51 33.86 -2.56
N THR A 470 -13.22 34.62 -1.50
CA THR A 470 -14.01 35.84 -1.16
C THR A 470 -13.63 36.98 -2.08
#